data_95350b18dcd731cf7b7b5f6fa828bf66
#
_entry.id   95350b18dcd731cf7b7b5f6fa828bf66
#
_cell.length_a   1.000
_cell.length_b   1.000
_cell.length_c   1.000
_cell.angle_alpha   90.00
_cell.angle_beta   90.00
_cell.angle_gamma   90.00
#
_symmetry.space_group_name_H-M   'P 1'
#
loop_
_entity.id
_entity.type
_entity.pdbx_description
1 polymer ?
#
loop_
_entity_poly.entity_id
_entity_poly.type
_entity_poly.pdbx_seq_one_letter_code
_entity_poly.pdbx_strand_id
1 'polypeptide(L)'
;MSILDRQNTISSAFKKIHKDISDSLKAYEDLSKIQDDIWEKNDLGYGNSIVIDDGNFFDKAGINFSSISGKSLPESSVGSKSNSNGLPFFATGVSVVFHPKNPHIPTAHLNVRYFSLSLIHI
;
A
#
# COMPACT_ATOMS: atom_id res chain seq x y z
N MET A 1 -12.69 -6.06 20.64
CA MET A 1 -11.50 -5.61 19.92
C MET A 1 -11.46 -4.10 19.88
N SER A 2 -10.37 -3.51 20.31
CA SER A 2 -10.21 -2.06 20.25
C SER A 2 -10.00 -1.59 18.81
N ILE A 3 -10.14 -0.28 18.61
CA ILE A 3 -9.87 0.32 17.29
C ILE A 3 -8.43 0.07 16.89
N LEU A 4 -7.50 0.22 17.82
CA LEU A 4 -6.08 -0.01 17.54
C LEU A 4 -5.80 -1.46 17.18
N ASP A 5 -6.42 -2.40 17.86
CA ASP A 5 -6.26 -3.83 17.53
C ASP A 5 -6.79 -4.13 16.14
N ARG A 6 -7.92 -3.53 15.77
CA ARG A 6 -8.49 -3.69 14.44
C ARG A 6 -7.54 -3.14 13.37
N GLN A 7 -7.01 -1.94 13.59
CA GLN A 7 -6.06 -1.34 12.66
C GLN A 7 -4.83 -2.19 12.49
N ASN A 8 -4.28 -2.70 13.58
CA ASN A 8 -3.10 -3.57 13.52
C ASN A 8 -3.39 -4.89 12.80
N THR A 9 -4.56 -5.47 13.05
CA THR A 9 -4.95 -6.72 12.40
C THR A 9 -5.07 -6.54 10.89
N ILE A 10 -5.73 -5.46 10.47
CA ILE A 10 -5.93 -5.19 9.05
C ILE A 10 -4.60 -4.85 8.37
N SER A 11 -3.78 -4.04 9.01
CA SER A 11 -2.46 -3.68 8.47
C SER A 11 -1.56 -4.91 8.33
N SER A 12 -1.57 -5.80 9.31
CA SER A 12 -0.80 -7.03 9.24
C SER A 12 -1.28 -7.95 8.13
N ALA A 13 -2.59 -8.02 7.91
CA ALA A 13 -3.15 -8.81 6.82
C ALA A 13 -2.70 -8.27 5.46
N PHE A 14 -2.74 -6.95 5.27
CA PHE A 14 -2.29 -6.34 4.02
C PHE A 14 -0.79 -6.50 3.82
N LYS A 15 -0.02 -6.40 4.90
CA LYS A 15 1.42 -6.61 4.83
C LYS A 15 1.74 -8.03 4.37
N LYS A 16 0.98 -9.01 4.86
CA LYS A 16 1.14 -10.40 4.44
C LYS A 16 0.79 -10.60 2.97
N ILE A 17 -0.29 -9.98 2.51
CA ILE A 17 -0.67 -10.03 1.10
C ILE A 17 0.44 -9.46 0.22
N HIS A 18 0.98 -8.31 0.61
CA HIS A 18 2.09 -7.70 -0.10
C HIS A 18 3.30 -8.64 -0.17
N LYS A 19 3.63 -9.26 0.96
CA LYS A 19 4.76 -10.18 1.02
C LYS A 19 4.52 -11.41 0.15
N ASP A 20 3.33 -11.99 0.18
CA ASP A 20 3.01 -13.17 -0.60
C ASP A 20 3.09 -12.89 -2.09
N ILE A 21 2.55 -11.75 -2.54
CA ILE A 21 2.63 -11.34 -3.94
C ILE A 21 4.08 -11.09 -4.34
N SER A 22 4.82 -10.40 -3.50
CA SER A 22 6.22 -10.08 -3.79
C SER A 22 7.08 -11.33 -3.90
N ASP A 23 6.88 -12.28 -2.99
CA ASP A 23 7.62 -13.54 -3.02
C ASP A 23 7.27 -14.36 -4.28
N SER A 24 6.02 -14.34 -4.68
CA SER A 24 5.60 -15.02 -5.90
C SER A 24 6.26 -14.42 -7.14
N LEU A 25 6.43 -13.10 -7.19
CA LEU A 25 7.09 -12.45 -8.32
C LEU A 25 8.56 -12.80 -8.43
N LYS A 26 9.21 -13.04 -7.33
CA LYS A 26 10.63 -13.35 -7.31
C LYS A 26 10.94 -14.65 -8.05
N ALA A 27 9.95 -15.51 -8.24
CA ALA A 27 10.10 -16.73 -9.02
C ALA A 27 10.25 -16.46 -10.52
N TYR A 28 9.81 -15.30 -10.99
CA TYR A 28 9.80 -14.96 -12.41
C TYR A 28 10.83 -13.90 -12.79
N GLU A 29 11.45 -13.27 -11.80
CA GLU A 29 12.35 -12.15 -12.03
C GLU A 29 13.72 -12.39 -11.43
N ASP A 30 14.73 -11.77 -12.07
CA ASP A 30 16.07 -11.69 -11.52
C ASP A 30 16.08 -10.68 -10.38
N LEU A 31 16.67 -11.04 -9.25
CA LEU A 31 16.75 -10.16 -8.10
C LEU A 31 17.43 -8.82 -8.41
N SER A 32 18.34 -8.82 -9.42
CA SER A 32 19.00 -7.58 -9.82
C SER A 32 18.04 -6.57 -10.46
N LYS A 33 16.87 -7.04 -10.91
CA LYS A 33 15.84 -6.18 -11.50
C LYS A 33 14.78 -5.72 -10.52
N ILE A 34 14.87 -6.19 -9.29
CA ILE A 34 13.87 -5.89 -8.25
C ILE A 34 14.47 -4.85 -7.32
N GLN A 35 13.78 -3.73 -7.20
CA GLN A 35 14.13 -2.68 -6.26
C GLN A 35 13.13 -2.75 -5.09
N ASP A 36 13.66 -2.95 -3.89
CA ASP A 36 12.85 -3.13 -2.68
C ASP A 36 13.20 -2.01 -1.70
N ASP A 37 12.27 -1.08 -1.55
CA ASP A 37 12.44 0.06 -0.66
C ASP A 37 11.49 -0.04 0.52
N ILE A 38 12.06 -0.09 1.71
CA ILE A 38 11.30 0.00 2.95
C ILE A 38 11.45 1.41 3.46
N TRP A 39 10.32 2.06 3.75
CA TRP A 39 10.36 3.43 4.23
C TRP A 39 9.60 3.55 5.54
N GLU A 40 10.04 4.51 6.33
CA GLU A 40 9.40 4.84 7.60
C GLU A 40 9.50 6.35 7.78
N LYS A 41 8.38 6.96 8.14
CA LYS A 41 8.32 8.39 8.42
C LYS A 41 7.73 8.57 9.81
N ASN A 42 8.46 9.24 10.67
CA ASN A 42 8.01 9.55 12.02
C ASN A 42 6.68 10.30 11.95
N ASP A 43 5.78 9.92 12.85
CA ASP A 43 4.45 10.53 12.97
C ASP A 43 3.52 10.31 11.78
N LEU A 44 3.94 9.56 10.78
CA LEU A 44 3.09 9.24 9.64
C LEU A 44 2.86 7.74 9.50
N GLY A 45 3.92 6.94 9.37
CA GLY A 45 3.75 5.52 9.19
C GLY A 45 4.93 4.88 8.47
N TYR A 46 4.66 3.76 7.84
CA TYR A 46 5.67 2.96 7.18
C TYR A 46 5.10 2.28 5.95
N GLY A 47 5.99 1.75 5.13
CA GLY A 47 5.57 1.02 3.95
C GLY A 47 6.72 0.31 3.28
N ASN A 48 6.38 -0.41 2.23
CA ASN A 48 7.33 -1.16 1.44
C ASN A 48 6.92 -1.08 -0.03
N SER A 49 7.81 -0.54 -0.85
CA SER A 49 7.61 -0.41 -2.29
C SER A 49 8.54 -1.34 -3.02
N ILE A 50 7.99 -2.23 -3.83
CA ILE A 50 8.77 -3.11 -4.68
C ILE A 50 8.50 -2.69 -6.11
N VAL A 51 9.57 -2.43 -6.86
CA VAL A 51 9.50 -1.96 -8.24
C VAL A 51 10.34 -2.88 -9.11
N ILE A 52 9.77 -3.29 -10.23
CA ILE A 52 10.50 -4.00 -11.28
C ILE A 52 10.46 -3.11 -12.51
N ASP A 53 11.63 -2.83 -13.08
CA ASP A 53 11.77 -2.05 -14.28
C ASP A 53 12.63 -2.84 -15.26
N ASP A 54 12.10 -3.08 -16.44
CA ASP A 54 12.76 -3.87 -17.47
C ASP A 54 13.22 -5.23 -16.95
N GLY A 55 12.32 -5.93 -16.30
CA GLY A 55 12.59 -7.26 -15.77
C GLY A 55 12.57 -8.34 -16.86
N ASN A 56 12.69 -9.58 -16.43
CA ASN A 56 12.68 -10.71 -17.37
C ASN A 56 11.27 -10.99 -17.89
N PHE A 57 10.27 -10.95 -17.00
CA PHE A 57 8.89 -11.21 -17.35
C PHE A 57 8.08 -9.92 -17.45
N PHE A 58 8.29 -9.01 -16.53
CA PHE A 58 7.56 -7.76 -16.47
C PHE A 58 8.39 -6.61 -17.06
N ASP A 59 7.78 -5.86 -17.95
CA ASP A 59 8.37 -4.59 -18.38
C ASP A 59 8.39 -3.61 -17.21
N LYS A 60 7.26 -3.52 -16.51
CA LYS A 60 7.13 -2.73 -15.28
C LYS A 60 6.20 -3.42 -14.32
N ALA A 61 6.54 -3.38 -13.07
CA ALA A 61 5.65 -3.85 -12.00
C ALA A 61 5.89 -3.03 -10.75
N GLY A 62 4.84 -2.86 -9.98
CA GLY A 62 4.91 -2.17 -8.71
C GLY A 62 4.02 -2.88 -7.70
N ILE A 63 4.56 -3.13 -6.52
CA ILE A 63 3.81 -3.73 -5.42
C ILE A 63 4.08 -2.88 -4.20
N ASN A 64 3.08 -2.11 -3.80
CA ASN A 64 3.23 -1.14 -2.72
C ASN A 64 2.33 -1.52 -1.56
N PHE A 65 2.90 -1.44 -0.37
CA PHE A 65 2.17 -1.53 0.87
C PHE A 65 2.41 -0.27 1.68
N SER A 66 1.37 0.23 2.34
CA SER A 66 1.52 1.35 3.25
C SER A 66 0.60 1.20 4.45
N SER A 67 1.04 1.74 5.56
CA SER A 67 0.24 1.87 6.77
C SER A 67 0.57 3.23 7.35
N ILE A 68 -0.39 4.15 7.23
CA ILE A 68 -0.17 5.54 7.63
C ILE A 68 -1.28 5.98 8.57
N SER A 69 -0.91 6.86 9.47
CA SER A 69 -1.86 7.49 10.38
C SER A 69 -1.42 8.91 10.65
N GLY A 70 -2.36 9.76 10.99
CA GLY A 70 -2.06 11.15 11.27
C GLY A 70 -3.07 11.72 12.22
N LYS A 71 -2.70 12.83 12.85
CA LYS A 71 -3.57 13.52 13.79
C LYS A 71 -4.66 14.30 13.09
N SER A 72 -4.43 14.64 11.83
CA SER A 72 -5.29 15.51 11.08
C SER A 72 -5.26 15.11 9.61
N LEU A 73 -6.42 14.80 9.07
CA LEU A 73 -6.52 14.46 7.66
C LEU A 73 -6.24 15.70 6.82
N PRO A 74 -5.31 15.60 5.83
CA PRO A 74 -5.04 16.74 4.95
C PRO A 74 -6.29 17.19 4.20
N GLU A 75 -6.45 18.48 4.06
CA GLU A 75 -7.59 19.06 3.36
C GLU A 75 -7.69 18.55 1.92
N SER A 76 -6.56 18.37 1.28
CA SER A 76 -6.51 17.86 -0.09
C SER A 76 -7.05 16.44 -0.22
N SER A 77 -7.10 15.69 0.85
CA SER A 77 -7.59 14.30 0.85
C SER A 77 -9.09 14.22 1.07
N VAL A 78 -9.70 15.25 1.64
CA VAL A 78 -11.11 15.22 2.02
C VAL A 78 -11.97 16.13 1.15
N GLY A 79 -11.37 17.03 0.42
CA GLY A 79 -12.10 17.96 -0.44
C GLY A 79 -12.91 19.00 0.32
N SER A 80 -13.78 19.69 -0.41
CA SER A 80 -14.51 20.84 0.14
C SER A 80 -15.71 20.47 1.01
N LYS A 81 -16.08 19.21 1.06
CA LYS A 81 -17.26 18.78 1.81
C LYS A 81 -16.98 18.35 3.22
N SER A 82 -15.83 18.57 3.71
CA SER A 82 -15.36 17.77 4.81
C SER A 82 -15.69 18.36 6.16
N ASN A 83 -16.48 17.63 6.93
CA ASN A 83 -16.50 17.74 8.37
C ASN A 83 -15.39 16.91 9.00
N SER A 84 -14.58 16.28 8.18
CA SER A 84 -13.50 15.38 8.61
C SER A 84 -12.16 16.07 8.76
N ASN A 85 -12.07 17.31 8.28
CA ASN A 85 -10.84 18.10 8.36
C ASN A 85 -10.43 18.27 9.82
N GLY A 86 -9.19 17.90 10.13
CA GLY A 86 -8.68 17.97 11.48
C GLY A 86 -8.90 16.71 12.31
N LEU A 87 -9.58 15.70 11.78
CA LEU A 87 -9.77 14.45 12.50
C LEU A 87 -8.57 13.52 12.32
N PRO A 88 -8.22 12.76 13.36
CA PRO A 88 -7.24 11.70 13.21
C PRO A 88 -7.70 10.67 12.17
N PHE A 89 -6.74 10.14 11.43
CA PHE A 89 -7.04 9.15 10.40
C PHE A 89 -6.06 7.99 10.42
N PHE A 90 -6.48 6.88 9.85
CA PHE A 90 -5.65 5.73 9.60
C PHE A 90 -5.98 5.18 8.23
N ALA A 91 -4.94 4.87 7.45
CA ALA A 91 -5.12 4.27 6.14
C ALA A 91 -4.03 3.22 5.92
N THR A 92 -4.45 2.06 5.44
CA THR A 92 -3.51 1.00 5.07
C THR A 92 -4.01 0.33 3.81
N GLY A 93 -3.08 -0.17 3.00
CA GLY A 93 -3.47 -0.79 1.76
C GLY A 93 -2.34 -1.39 0.98
N VAL A 94 -2.73 -2.14 -0.04
CA VAL A 94 -1.82 -2.74 -1.02
C VAL A 94 -2.25 -2.27 -2.39
N SER A 95 -1.28 -1.82 -3.19
CA SER A 95 -1.49 -1.43 -4.58
C SER A 95 -0.54 -2.22 -5.45
N VAL A 96 -1.07 -2.82 -6.50
CA VAL A 96 -0.30 -3.71 -7.37
C VAL A 96 -0.57 -3.34 -8.81
N VAL A 97 0.51 -3.22 -9.59
CA VAL A 97 0.44 -2.98 -11.03
C VAL A 97 1.38 -3.95 -11.71
N PHE A 98 0.88 -4.68 -12.70
CA PHE A 98 1.67 -5.61 -13.49
C PHE A 98 1.56 -5.27 -14.97
N HIS A 99 2.70 -4.96 -15.60
CA HIS A 99 2.80 -4.71 -17.04
C HIS A 99 3.76 -5.73 -17.64
N PRO A 100 3.26 -6.89 -18.11
CA PRO A 100 4.11 -7.90 -18.71
C PRO A 100 4.76 -7.42 -19.99
N LYS A 101 5.93 -7.98 -20.32
CA LYS A 101 6.60 -7.69 -21.59
C LYS A 101 5.84 -8.25 -22.78
N ASN A 102 5.22 -9.40 -22.59
CA ASN A 102 4.47 -10.06 -23.66
C ASN A 102 3.13 -9.33 -23.85
N PRO A 103 2.89 -8.73 -25.04
CA PRO A 103 1.65 -7.99 -25.25
C PRO A 103 0.40 -8.86 -25.28
N HIS A 104 0.55 -10.17 -25.36
CA HIS A 104 -0.58 -11.08 -25.29
C HIS A 104 -1.04 -11.40 -23.86
N ILE A 105 -0.26 -10.97 -22.87
CA ILE A 105 -0.62 -11.13 -21.45
C ILE A 105 -1.22 -9.82 -20.98
N PRO A 106 -2.45 -9.84 -20.43
CA PRO A 106 -3.11 -8.60 -19.98
C PRO A 106 -2.35 -7.93 -18.84
N THR A 107 -2.41 -6.61 -18.81
CA THR A 107 -1.99 -5.86 -17.64
C THR A 107 -2.98 -6.10 -16.50
N ALA A 108 -2.49 -6.03 -15.28
CA ALA A 108 -3.32 -6.20 -14.10
C ALA A 108 -3.08 -5.06 -13.13
N HIS A 109 -4.14 -4.62 -12.49
CA HIS A 109 -4.07 -3.56 -11.50
C HIS A 109 -5.01 -3.89 -10.35
N LEU A 110 -4.48 -3.85 -9.14
CA LEU A 110 -5.24 -4.13 -7.93
C LEU A 110 -4.94 -3.06 -6.90
N ASN A 111 -5.98 -2.56 -6.27
CA ASN A 111 -5.83 -1.64 -5.16
C ASN A 111 -6.84 -2.00 -4.09
N VAL A 112 -6.35 -2.38 -2.92
CA VAL A 112 -7.18 -2.69 -1.76
C VAL A 112 -6.77 -1.78 -0.64
N ARG A 113 -7.73 -1.07 -0.07
CA ARG A 113 -7.45 -0.07 0.94
C ARG A 113 -8.48 -0.11 2.07
N TYR A 114 -7.99 0.07 3.27
CA TYR A 114 -8.81 0.32 4.45
C TYR A 114 -8.52 1.74 4.94
N PHE A 115 -9.58 2.50 5.14
CA PHE A 115 -9.48 3.88 5.60
C PHE A 115 -10.41 4.08 6.78
N SER A 116 -9.93 4.73 7.82
CA SER A 116 -10.70 4.98 9.03
C SER A 116 -10.44 6.39 9.53
N LEU A 117 -11.52 7.11 9.81
CA LEU A 117 -11.44 8.37 10.54
C LEU A 117 -11.77 8.07 12.00
N SER A 118 -10.96 8.61 12.88
CA SER A 118 -11.18 8.39 14.31
C SER A 118 -12.23 9.34 14.84
N LEU A 119 -13.32 8.77 15.33
CA LEU A 119 -14.39 9.50 16.01
C LEU A 119 -14.31 9.22 17.50
N ILE A 120 -13.12 9.29 18.05
CA ILE A 120 -12.82 8.83 19.39
C ILE A 120 -13.49 9.65 20.48
N HIS A 121 -13.97 10.82 20.13
CA HIS A 121 -14.64 11.69 21.07
C HIS A 121 -16.13 11.42 21.17
N ILE A 122 -16.55 10.45 20.46
CA ILE A 122 -17.94 10.02 20.43
C ILE A 122 -18.09 8.85 21.34
#